data_f7ccd0387e124cd4196731b70b87deae
#
_entry.id   f7ccd0387e124cd4196731b70b87deae
#
_cell.length_a   1.000
_cell.length_b   1.000
_cell.length_c   1.000
_cell.angle_alpha   90.00
_cell.angle_beta   90.00
_cell.angle_gamma   90.00
#
_symmetry.space_group_name_H-M   'P 1'
#
loop_
_entity.id
_entity.type
_entity.pdbx_description
1 polymer ?
#
loop_
_entity_poly.entity_id
_entity_poly.type
_entity_poly.pdbx_seq_one_letter_code
_entity_poly.pdbx_strand_id
1 'polypeptide(L)'
;NDMGHTAGIENETFSLALSFFEPLADHIFPSSADTLQFIAHVPLKWPDTTDVSLFTNQGLEIKSITKGSQSNEWTLHLKKPIDSGIIYPFTVLKGLKNCLGQENNQPQVLRLAIPQKPEKEERIFINEILFDALPFQKPFVEIQANTKYPIDMNYLHWGDRKEVNFSQRVLFPFEPYAITENPAALIQQYGSSMENQRIIAGKMPFLNRSQGSMSLFYEDFETDIITYDKAWHSPWLTSTTGVSLERKGAQSNGSNQSSWLSAAGFKTGASPGRENMSFGKEQSLVNEAVVLNPPSFTPYNQLQCCTISSVNRGSIVNIRIFDSLGNEVKYLVKNQVLGSNDEICWDGKQQYEVPLAQGHYIWWIELLNANGVRTIFRLLSTLD
;
A
#
# COMPACT_ATOMS: atom_id res chain seq x y z
N ASN A 1 7.75 65.58 22.11
CA ASN A 1 6.99 64.71 23.00
C ASN A 1 5.90 63.99 22.17
N ASP A 2 6.33 63.08 21.34
CA ASP A 2 5.42 62.21 20.59
C ASP A 2 5.46 60.82 21.20
N MET A 3 4.35 60.45 21.81
CA MET A 3 4.12 59.10 22.22
C MET A 3 3.49 58.37 21.02
N GLY A 4 4.31 57.58 20.32
CA GLY A 4 3.84 56.73 19.25
C GLY A 4 2.89 55.67 19.77
N HIS A 5 1.67 55.69 19.29
CA HIS A 5 0.73 54.57 19.37
C HIS A 5 1.25 53.42 18.52
N THR A 6 1.73 52.40 19.14
CA THR A 6 1.88 51.10 18.49
C THR A 6 0.46 50.54 18.33
N ALA A 7 -0.02 50.52 17.08
CA ALA A 7 -1.21 49.80 16.72
C ALA A 7 -1.10 48.34 17.20
N GLY A 8 -2.12 47.88 17.90
CA GLY A 8 -2.21 46.50 18.39
C GLY A 8 -2.12 45.52 17.24
N ILE A 9 -1.04 44.79 17.23
CA ILE A 9 -0.98 43.52 16.52
C ILE A 9 -1.89 42.63 17.34
N GLU A 10 -3.07 42.29 16.78
CA GLU A 10 -3.85 41.18 17.30
C GLU A 10 -2.89 39.98 17.38
N ASN A 11 -2.72 39.46 18.58
CA ASN A 11 -2.11 38.18 18.79
C ASN A 11 -2.98 37.18 18.07
N GLU A 12 -2.62 36.84 16.82
CA GLU A 12 -3.02 35.57 16.24
C GLU A 12 -2.52 34.51 17.21
N THR A 13 -3.39 34.01 18.04
CA THR A 13 -3.16 32.79 18.76
C THR A 13 -2.95 31.73 17.68
N PHE A 14 -1.71 31.45 17.36
CA PHE A 14 -1.32 30.21 16.74
C PHE A 14 -1.80 29.11 17.68
N SER A 15 -3.01 28.64 17.48
CA SER A 15 -3.38 27.32 17.92
C SER A 15 -2.57 26.38 17.06
N LEU A 16 -1.37 26.03 17.51
CA LEU A 16 -0.76 24.77 17.16
C LEU A 16 -1.85 23.74 17.48
N ALA A 17 -2.56 23.31 16.46
CA ALA A 17 -3.27 22.07 16.52
C ALA A 17 -2.16 21.01 16.67
N LEU A 18 -1.73 20.77 17.89
CA LEU A 18 -1.01 19.59 18.26
C LEU A 18 -1.94 18.46 17.81
N SER A 19 -1.62 17.85 16.69
CA SER A 19 -2.23 16.62 16.26
C SER A 19 -1.85 15.60 17.32
N PHE A 20 -2.73 15.45 18.29
CA PHE A 20 -2.55 14.52 19.38
C PHE A 20 -2.70 13.12 18.78
N PHE A 21 -1.60 12.41 18.71
CA PHE A 21 -1.60 11.05 18.23
C PHE A 21 -2.31 10.17 19.24
N GLU A 22 -3.35 9.50 18.78
CA GLU A 22 -3.99 8.45 19.56
C GLU A 22 -2.95 7.38 19.93
N PRO A 23 -3.00 6.81 21.14
CA PRO A 23 -2.09 5.77 21.59
C PRO A 23 -2.42 4.44 20.90
N LEU A 24 -2.16 4.36 19.59
CA LEU A 24 -2.31 3.13 18.83
C LEU A 24 -1.10 2.23 19.06
N ALA A 25 -1.34 0.94 19.03
CA ALA A 25 -0.26 -0.03 19.01
C ALA A 25 0.49 0.09 17.68
N ASP A 26 1.80 0.19 17.75
CA ASP A 26 2.68 0.12 16.59
C ASP A 26 2.82 -1.34 16.16
N HIS A 27 3.20 -2.20 17.12
CA HIS A 27 3.26 -3.63 16.89
C HIS A 27 3.15 -4.44 18.20
N ILE A 28 2.86 -5.72 18.03
CA ILE A 28 2.89 -6.70 19.08
C ILE A 28 3.61 -7.96 18.57
N PHE A 29 4.51 -8.50 19.35
CA PHE A 29 5.22 -9.73 18.98
C PHE A 29 5.55 -10.58 20.22
N PRO A 30 5.59 -11.91 20.10
CA PRO A 30 6.01 -12.79 21.16
C PRO A 30 7.52 -12.69 21.40
N SER A 31 7.92 -12.41 22.64
CA SER A 31 9.31 -12.53 23.10
C SER A 31 9.61 -13.95 23.61
N SER A 32 8.57 -14.66 24.05
CA SER A 32 8.56 -16.10 24.34
C SER A 32 7.17 -16.67 24.09
N ALA A 33 6.97 -17.98 24.29
CA ALA A 33 5.67 -18.59 24.07
C ALA A 33 4.55 -18.06 25.00
N ASP A 34 4.89 -17.50 26.14
CA ASP A 34 3.96 -16.99 27.16
C ASP A 34 4.11 -15.48 27.43
N THR A 35 4.92 -14.78 26.66
CA THR A 35 5.22 -13.37 26.88
C THR A 35 5.20 -12.59 25.58
N LEU A 36 4.39 -11.51 25.54
CA LEU A 36 4.26 -10.63 24.38
C LEU A 36 4.85 -9.26 24.68
N GLN A 37 5.57 -8.69 23.74
CA GLN A 37 5.97 -7.29 23.74
C GLN A 37 4.92 -6.48 23.00
N PHE A 38 4.34 -5.51 23.67
CA PHE A 38 3.39 -4.57 23.12
C PHE A 38 4.07 -3.20 23.03
N ILE A 39 4.15 -2.64 21.84
CA ILE A 39 4.78 -1.34 21.58
C ILE A 39 3.75 -0.43 20.96
N ALA A 40 3.60 0.77 21.54
CA ALA A 40 2.81 1.85 20.96
C ALA A 40 3.72 2.92 20.35
N HIS A 41 3.21 3.69 19.39
CA HIS A 41 4.01 4.75 18.77
C HIS A 41 4.12 6.03 19.62
N VAL A 42 3.42 6.09 20.77
CA VAL A 42 3.53 7.18 21.75
C VAL A 42 3.74 6.62 23.16
N PRO A 43 4.35 7.37 24.08
CA PRO A 43 4.47 6.99 25.49
C PRO A 43 3.10 6.72 26.11
N LEU A 44 2.98 5.58 26.81
CA LEU A 44 1.74 5.13 27.41
C LEU A 44 1.63 5.53 28.87
N LYS A 45 0.42 5.85 29.32
CA LYS A 45 0.11 5.96 30.74
C LYS A 45 0.10 4.55 31.32
N TRP A 46 0.85 4.34 32.40
CA TRP A 46 0.91 3.06 33.06
C TRP A 46 -0.50 2.65 33.56
N PRO A 47 -1.03 1.49 33.21
CA PRO A 47 -2.30 1.02 33.72
C PRO A 47 -2.15 0.62 35.18
N ASP A 48 -3.23 0.65 35.94
CA ASP A 48 -3.30 -0.10 37.20
C ASP A 48 -3.00 -1.56 36.88
N THR A 49 -2.12 -2.18 37.63
CA THR A 49 -1.45 -3.46 37.34
C THR A 49 -2.37 -4.67 37.08
N THR A 50 -3.66 -4.49 37.11
CA THR A 50 -4.68 -5.54 36.93
C THR A 50 -5.62 -5.32 35.78
N ASP A 51 -5.56 -4.18 35.08
CA ASP A 51 -6.49 -3.89 33.99
C ASP A 51 -6.05 -4.52 32.67
N VAL A 52 -6.21 -5.84 32.60
CA VAL A 52 -6.07 -6.61 31.35
C VAL A 52 -7.29 -6.46 30.43
N SER A 53 -8.33 -5.73 30.88
CA SER A 53 -9.60 -5.57 30.16
C SER A 53 -9.47 -4.78 28.85
N LEU A 54 -8.39 -4.01 28.68
CA LEU A 54 -8.08 -3.28 27.45
C LEU A 54 -7.71 -4.20 26.27
N PHE A 55 -7.47 -5.48 26.54
CA PHE A 55 -7.02 -6.43 25.53
C PHE A 55 -7.97 -7.61 25.46
N THR A 56 -8.53 -7.86 24.30
CA THR A 56 -9.38 -9.03 24.04
C THR A 56 -8.77 -9.90 22.96
N ASN A 57 -8.89 -11.21 23.12
CA ASN A 57 -8.30 -12.16 22.19
C ASN A 57 -9.10 -13.45 22.17
N GLN A 58 -9.31 -13.99 20.99
CA GLN A 58 -9.81 -15.35 20.84
C GLN A 58 -8.66 -16.34 21.15
N GLY A 59 -8.76 -17.00 22.31
CA GLY A 59 -7.80 -18.04 22.70
C GLY A 59 -6.56 -17.57 23.48
N LEU A 60 -6.38 -16.25 23.69
CA LEU A 60 -5.28 -15.71 24.49
C LEU A 60 -5.81 -15.13 25.80
N GLU A 61 -5.37 -15.64 26.92
CA GLU A 61 -5.70 -15.09 28.24
C GLU A 61 -4.49 -14.37 28.82
N ILE A 62 -4.60 -13.06 29.06
CA ILE A 62 -3.55 -12.27 29.69
C ILE A 62 -3.63 -12.49 31.20
N LYS A 63 -2.50 -12.83 31.80
CA LYS A 63 -2.34 -13.00 33.25
C LYS A 63 -2.01 -11.70 33.95
N SER A 64 -1.07 -10.94 33.39
CA SER A 64 -0.59 -9.68 33.93
C SER A 64 0.12 -8.84 32.88
N ILE A 65 0.26 -7.55 33.17
CA ILE A 65 1.01 -6.60 32.37
C ILE A 65 2.15 -6.06 33.21
N THR A 66 3.36 -5.97 32.63
CA THR A 66 4.51 -5.35 33.27
C THR A 66 5.08 -4.27 32.35
N LYS A 67 5.75 -3.27 32.92
CA LYS A 67 6.37 -2.17 32.18
C LYS A 67 7.54 -2.70 31.36
N GLY A 68 7.61 -2.30 30.10
CA GLY A 68 8.76 -2.55 29.24
C GLY A 68 9.96 -1.64 29.54
N SER A 69 10.98 -1.73 28.70
CA SER A 69 12.22 -0.96 28.84
C SER A 69 12.02 0.53 28.54
N GLN A 70 11.04 0.86 27.68
CA GLN A 70 10.71 2.21 27.28
C GLN A 70 9.30 2.61 27.72
N SER A 71 9.02 3.92 27.71
CA SER A 71 7.74 4.47 28.17
C SER A 71 6.54 4.12 27.28
N ASN A 72 6.79 3.69 26.04
CA ASN A 72 5.80 3.22 25.08
C ASN A 72 5.72 1.68 24.97
N GLU A 73 6.42 0.95 25.85
CA GLU A 73 6.48 -0.50 25.83
C GLU A 73 5.82 -1.13 27.06
N TRP A 74 5.02 -2.16 26.82
CA TRP A 74 4.47 -3.02 27.84
C TRP A 74 4.78 -4.49 27.54
N THR A 75 4.96 -5.27 28.60
CA THR A 75 5.12 -6.72 28.49
C THR A 75 3.86 -7.38 29.03
N LEU A 76 3.19 -8.16 28.18
CA LEU A 76 1.99 -8.89 28.53
C LEU A 76 2.34 -10.36 28.78
N HIS A 77 2.00 -10.87 29.96
CA HIS A 77 2.21 -12.27 30.33
C HIS A 77 0.93 -13.04 30.10
N LEU A 78 1.01 -14.16 29.40
CA LEU A 78 -0.12 -15.02 29.10
C LEU A 78 -0.33 -16.07 30.18
N LYS A 79 -1.58 -16.54 30.39
CA LYS A 79 -1.88 -17.66 31.27
C LYS A 79 -1.47 -19.01 30.67
N LYS A 80 -1.49 -19.11 29.33
CA LYS A 80 -1.09 -20.29 28.57
C LYS A 80 -0.16 -19.89 27.45
N PRO A 81 0.86 -20.69 27.12
CA PRO A 81 1.71 -20.46 25.97
C PRO A 81 0.92 -20.47 24.66
N ILE A 82 1.39 -19.72 23.68
CA ILE A 82 0.90 -19.76 22.30
C ILE A 82 1.70 -20.78 21.48
N ASP A 83 1.04 -21.40 20.53
CA ASP A 83 1.66 -22.37 19.63
C ASP A 83 2.44 -21.68 18.51
N SER A 84 3.57 -22.26 18.11
CA SER A 84 4.37 -21.79 17.00
C SER A 84 3.62 -21.99 15.67
N GLY A 85 3.73 -21.01 14.76
CA GLY A 85 3.12 -21.05 13.45
C GLY A 85 1.62 -20.70 13.40
N ILE A 86 0.97 -20.56 14.55
CA ILE A 86 -0.43 -20.14 14.63
C ILE A 86 -0.52 -18.62 14.65
N ILE A 87 -1.44 -18.06 13.87
CA ILE A 87 -1.72 -16.61 13.84
C ILE A 87 -2.87 -16.33 14.79
N TYR A 88 -2.60 -15.51 15.80
CA TYR A 88 -3.58 -15.09 16.79
C TYR A 88 -4.02 -13.65 16.52
N PRO A 89 -5.34 -13.38 16.40
CA PRO A 89 -5.84 -12.01 16.44
C PRO A 89 -5.68 -11.43 17.84
N PHE A 90 -5.31 -10.17 17.91
CA PHE A 90 -5.12 -9.43 19.14
C PHE A 90 -5.79 -8.08 19.04
N THR A 91 -6.77 -7.81 19.89
CA THR A 91 -7.52 -6.56 19.87
C THR A 91 -7.17 -5.69 21.06
N VAL A 92 -6.68 -4.48 20.78
CA VAL A 92 -6.60 -3.39 21.76
C VAL A 92 -7.93 -2.67 21.73
N LEU A 93 -8.66 -2.70 22.86
CA LEU A 93 -9.94 -2.00 22.97
C LEU A 93 -9.72 -0.49 23.09
N LYS A 94 -10.79 0.29 22.90
CA LYS A 94 -10.78 1.72 23.20
C LYS A 94 -10.50 1.96 24.69
N GLY A 95 -9.86 3.09 25.00
CA GLY A 95 -9.55 3.48 26.38
C GLY A 95 -8.08 3.31 26.77
N LEU A 96 -7.21 2.84 25.86
CA LEU A 96 -5.77 2.89 26.06
C LEU A 96 -5.34 4.37 26.13
N LYS A 97 -4.60 4.73 27.20
CA LYS A 97 -4.21 6.14 27.45
C LYS A 97 -2.72 6.38 27.19
N ASN A 98 -2.42 7.51 26.55
CA ASN A 98 -1.07 8.02 26.52
C ASN A 98 -0.72 8.78 27.82
N CYS A 99 0.55 9.19 27.99
CA CYS A 99 1.01 9.89 29.18
C CYS A 99 0.32 11.26 29.39
N LEU A 100 -0.34 11.82 28.38
CA LEU A 100 -1.13 13.04 28.45
C LEU A 100 -2.60 12.79 28.83
N GLY A 101 -3.00 11.52 28.99
CA GLY A 101 -4.35 11.12 29.34
C GLY A 101 -5.32 11.02 28.17
N GLN A 102 -4.84 11.13 26.94
CA GLN A 102 -5.64 10.93 25.73
C GLN A 102 -5.84 9.44 25.48
N GLU A 103 -7.03 9.09 25.02
CA GLU A 103 -7.44 7.71 24.78
C GLU A 103 -7.52 7.42 23.27
N ASN A 104 -7.28 6.15 22.91
CA ASN A 104 -7.65 5.69 21.57
C ASN A 104 -9.19 5.60 21.47
N ASN A 105 -9.74 6.16 20.39
CA ASN A 105 -11.20 6.25 20.22
C ASN A 105 -11.82 5.01 19.57
N GLN A 106 -11.00 4.19 18.92
CA GLN A 106 -11.42 3.00 18.19
C GLN A 106 -10.59 1.80 18.64
N PRO A 107 -11.19 0.60 18.68
CA PRO A 107 -10.42 -0.61 18.88
C PRO A 107 -9.47 -0.85 17.70
N GLN A 108 -8.30 -1.38 17.96
CA GLN A 108 -7.30 -1.76 16.97
C GLN A 108 -7.10 -3.26 16.98
N VAL A 109 -7.21 -3.88 15.81
CA VAL A 109 -6.92 -5.30 15.64
C VAL A 109 -5.51 -5.47 15.10
N LEU A 110 -4.70 -6.22 15.83
CA LEU A 110 -3.35 -6.63 15.47
C LEU A 110 -3.32 -8.15 15.27
N ARG A 111 -2.22 -8.65 14.76
CA ARG A 111 -1.97 -10.09 14.69
C ARG A 111 -0.59 -10.39 15.23
N LEU A 112 -0.48 -11.53 15.88
CA LEU A 112 0.80 -12.02 16.37
C LEU A 112 0.96 -13.51 16.07
N ALA A 113 2.20 -13.96 15.98
CA ALA A 113 2.55 -15.36 15.82
C ALA A 113 3.97 -15.58 16.32
N ILE A 114 4.27 -16.78 16.79
CA ILE A 114 5.66 -17.25 16.88
C ILE A 114 6.03 -17.75 15.49
N PRO A 115 6.95 -17.08 14.78
CA PRO A 115 7.31 -17.44 13.41
C PRO A 115 8.05 -18.77 13.35
N GLN A 116 8.03 -19.39 12.17
CA GLN A 116 8.78 -20.61 11.86
C GLN A 116 9.79 -20.34 10.76
N LYS A 117 10.75 -21.25 10.58
CA LYS A 117 11.63 -21.23 9.43
C LYS A 117 10.86 -21.70 8.19
N PRO A 118 11.10 -21.12 7.00
CA PRO A 118 10.50 -21.60 5.76
C PRO A 118 11.02 -23.01 5.45
N GLU A 119 10.14 -23.85 4.91
CA GLU A 119 10.52 -25.16 4.35
C GLU A 119 11.27 -24.98 3.02
N LYS A 120 11.97 -25.99 2.58
CA LYS A 120 12.85 -25.91 1.40
C LYS A 120 12.12 -25.57 0.10
N GLU A 121 10.87 -25.97 -0.02
CA GLU A 121 10.00 -25.73 -1.19
C GLU A 121 9.26 -24.40 -1.10
N GLU A 122 9.26 -23.77 0.07
CA GLU A 122 8.61 -22.49 0.31
C GLU A 122 9.50 -21.35 -0.17
N ARG A 123 8.87 -20.26 -0.61
CA ARG A 123 9.59 -19.11 -1.16
C ARG A 123 9.22 -17.83 -0.43
N ILE A 124 10.27 -17.06 -0.10
CA ILE A 124 10.14 -15.63 0.16
C ILE A 124 10.74 -14.95 -1.06
N PHE A 125 9.99 -14.07 -1.69
CA PHE A 125 10.38 -13.52 -2.98
C PHE A 125 10.10 -12.03 -3.09
N ILE A 126 10.82 -11.36 -3.99
CA ILE A 126 10.62 -9.95 -4.32
C ILE A 126 9.44 -9.86 -5.27
N ASN A 127 8.38 -9.16 -4.83
CA ASN A 127 7.08 -9.07 -5.49
C ASN A 127 6.90 -7.81 -6.34
N GLU A 128 7.42 -6.67 -5.86
CA GLU A 128 7.33 -5.38 -6.55
C GLU A 128 8.59 -4.56 -6.29
N ILE A 129 8.98 -3.75 -7.27
CA ILE A 129 10.12 -2.86 -7.13
C ILE A 129 9.87 -1.50 -7.80
N LEU A 130 10.02 -0.41 -7.05
CA LEU A 130 10.07 0.96 -7.56
C LEU A 130 11.50 1.48 -7.47
N PHE A 131 12.27 1.38 -8.55
CA PHE A 131 13.68 1.76 -8.60
C PHE A 131 13.92 3.15 -9.23
N ASP A 132 13.01 3.63 -10.10
CA ASP A 132 13.05 4.96 -10.71
C ASP A 132 11.92 5.85 -10.17
N ALA A 133 12.00 6.18 -8.88
CA ALA A 133 11.01 7.02 -8.21
C ALA A 133 11.08 8.48 -8.69
N LEU A 134 9.92 9.17 -8.70
CA LEU A 134 9.83 10.62 -8.90
C LEU A 134 10.53 11.37 -7.74
N PRO A 135 10.90 12.65 -7.91
CA PRO A 135 11.64 13.40 -6.86
C PRO A 135 10.95 13.44 -5.49
N PHE A 136 9.61 13.41 -5.46
CA PHE A 136 8.79 13.41 -4.24
C PHE A 136 8.42 11.99 -3.78
N GLN A 137 8.63 10.97 -4.61
CA GLN A 137 8.39 9.57 -4.26
C GLN A 137 9.61 8.96 -3.56
N LYS A 138 9.39 7.87 -2.85
CA LYS A 138 10.46 7.06 -2.29
C LYS A 138 10.54 5.71 -2.98
N PRO A 139 11.75 5.24 -3.31
CA PRO A 139 11.92 3.89 -3.81
C PRO A 139 11.53 2.88 -2.74
N PHE A 140 11.09 1.72 -3.15
CA PHE A 140 10.80 0.60 -2.28
C PHE A 140 11.05 -0.75 -2.99
N VAL A 141 11.24 -1.77 -2.19
CA VAL A 141 11.21 -3.17 -2.63
C VAL A 141 10.15 -3.87 -1.80
N GLU A 142 9.24 -4.56 -2.45
CA GLU A 142 8.22 -5.34 -1.79
C GLU A 142 8.59 -6.80 -1.78
N ILE A 143 8.42 -7.45 -0.64
CA ILE A 143 8.60 -8.88 -0.47
C ILE A 143 7.29 -9.54 -0.09
N GLN A 144 7.14 -10.81 -0.46
CA GLN A 144 6.02 -11.65 -0.09
C GLN A 144 6.50 -13.06 0.26
N ALA A 145 5.88 -13.69 1.27
CA ALA A 145 6.14 -15.06 1.63
C ALA A 145 5.05 -15.98 1.07
N ASN A 146 5.43 -16.90 0.19
CA ASN A 146 4.58 -18.03 -0.21
C ASN A 146 4.93 -19.22 0.69
N THR A 147 4.57 -19.11 1.96
CA THR A 147 4.88 -20.05 3.04
C THR A 147 3.61 -20.46 3.77
N LYS A 148 3.66 -21.60 4.44
CA LYS A 148 2.54 -22.10 5.25
C LYS A 148 2.41 -21.36 6.58
N TYR A 149 3.53 -20.93 7.14
CA TYR A 149 3.63 -20.32 8.46
C TYR A 149 4.24 -18.91 8.37
N PRO A 150 3.97 -18.05 9.35
CA PRO A 150 4.66 -16.77 9.49
C PRO A 150 6.17 -16.95 9.65
N ILE A 151 6.94 -16.05 9.05
CA ILE A 151 8.41 -16.09 8.98
C ILE A 151 9.01 -14.99 9.85
N ASP A 152 10.15 -15.26 10.52
CA ASP A 152 10.89 -14.25 11.27
C ASP A 152 11.75 -13.40 10.31
N MET A 153 11.41 -12.14 10.17
CA MET A 153 12.12 -11.21 9.28
C MET A 153 13.54 -10.87 9.75
N ASN A 154 13.91 -11.15 10.99
CA ASN A 154 15.27 -10.91 11.48
C ASN A 154 16.33 -11.74 10.75
N TYR A 155 15.92 -12.83 10.11
CA TYR A 155 16.80 -13.68 9.33
C TYR A 155 16.83 -13.32 7.84
N LEU A 156 16.01 -12.36 7.39
CA LEU A 156 16.02 -11.88 6.02
C LEU A 156 17.10 -10.82 5.83
N HIS A 157 17.82 -10.87 4.70
CA HIS A 157 18.78 -9.84 4.33
C HIS A 157 18.99 -9.73 2.82
N TRP A 158 19.53 -8.61 2.38
CA TRP A 158 19.84 -8.33 0.98
C TRP A 158 21.29 -8.73 0.66
N GLY A 159 21.50 -9.67 -0.27
CA GLY A 159 22.84 -10.07 -0.71
C GLY A 159 23.78 -10.35 0.45
N ASP A 160 24.98 -9.79 0.42
CA ASP A 160 26.00 -9.98 1.46
C ASP A 160 25.76 -9.16 2.73
N ARG A 161 24.68 -8.38 2.81
CA ARG A 161 24.37 -7.53 3.96
C ARG A 161 23.57 -8.30 5.00
N LYS A 162 24.25 -8.81 6.02
CA LYS A 162 23.61 -9.56 7.13
C LYS A 162 22.80 -8.70 8.13
N GLU A 163 22.89 -7.38 8.06
CA GLU A 163 22.18 -6.47 8.96
C GLU A 163 21.13 -5.66 8.20
N VAL A 164 19.93 -6.18 8.16
CA VAL A 164 18.76 -5.41 7.72
C VAL A 164 17.81 -5.31 8.90
N ASN A 165 17.78 -4.15 9.53
CA ASN A 165 16.86 -3.89 10.65
C ASN A 165 15.48 -3.51 10.07
N PHE A 166 14.59 -4.47 10.00
CA PHE A 166 13.19 -4.20 9.68
C PHE A 166 12.43 -3.72 10.93
N SER A 167 11.52 -2.77 10.76
CA SER A 167 10.64 -2.34 11.86
C SER A 167 9.60 -3.40 12.22
N GLN A 168 9.26 -4.28 11.30
CA GLN A 168 8.37 -5.43 11.46
C GLN A 168 9.18 -6.70 11.68
N ARG A 169 8.77 -7.54 12.65
CA ARG A 169 9.46 -8.79 12.94
C ARG A 169 8.87 -10.01 12.24
N VAL A 170 7.56 -10.02 12.00
CA VAL A 170 6.86 -11.19 11.47
C VAL A 170 6.34 -10.89 10.06
N LEU A 171 6.74 -11.70 9.09
CA LEU A 171 6.22 -11.72 7.74
C LEU A 171 5.08 -12.75 7.67
N PHE A 172 3.85 -12.27 7.49
CA PHE A 172 2.70 -13.17 7.38
C PHE A 172 2.58 -13.75 5.96
N PRO A 173 2.13 -15.03 5.85
CA PRO A 173 2.00 -15.70 4.57
C PRO A 173 1.08 -14.96 3.59
N PHE A 174 1.47 -14.96 2.32
CA PHE A 174 0.73 -14.40 1.18
C PHE A 174 0.44 -12.90 1.24
N GLU A 175 1.00 -12.20 2.20
CA GLU A 175 0.85 -10.76 2.31
C GLU A 175 2.09 -10.04 1.78
N PRO A 176 1.92 -8.98 0.98
CA PRO A 176 3.02 -8.15 0.50
C PRO A 176 3.47 -7.15 1.58
N TYR A 177 4.78 -6.94 1.70
CA TYR A 177 5.38 -5.97 2.61
C TYR A 177 6.36 -5.08 1.85
N ALA A 178 6.00 -3.82 1.68
CA ALA A 178 6.86 -2.83 1.05
C ALA A 178 7.90 -2.30 2.04
N ILE A 179 9.16 -2.47 1.69
CA ILE A 179 10.32 -2.06 2.49
C ILE A 179 10.88 -0.77 1.91
N THR A 180 11.05 0.24 2.74
CA THR A 180 11.59 1.54 2.36
C THR A 180 12.35 2.17 3.54
N GLU A 181 13.25 3.10 3.27
CA GLU A 181 13.93 3.89 4.32
C GLU A 181 13.05 4.99 4.90
N ASN A 182 11.91 5.32 4.26
CA ASN A 182 10.98 6.35 4.72
C ASN A 182 9.52 5.91 4.56
N PRO A 183 9.01 5.08 5.48
CA PRO A 183 7.62 4.61 5.44
C PRO A 183 6.59 5.75 5.45
N ALA A 184 6.81 6.79 6.25
CA ALA A 184 5.87 7.91 6.36
C ALA A 184 5.61 8.60 5.01
N ALA A 185 6.66 8.83 4.20
CA ALA A 185 6.51 9.41 2.88
C ALA A 185 5.78 8.46 1.92
N LEU A 186 6.02 7.14 2.02
CA LEU A 186 5.35 6.15 1.19
C LEU A 186 3.88 6.03 1.58
N ILE A 187 3.56 6.00 2.88
CA ILE A 187 2.21 6.01 3.41
C ILE A 187 1.44 7.26 2.98
N GLN A 188 2.06 8.43 3.06
CA GLN A 188 1.42 9.68 2.64
C GLN A 188 1.01 9.65 1.17
N GLN A 189 1.81 9.00 0.33
CA GLN A 189 1.57 8.96 -1.11
C GLN A 189 0.59 7.86 -1.53
N TYR A 190 0.68 6.67 -0.93
CA TYR A 190 -0.02 5.47 -1.38
C TYR A 190 -0.99 4.90 -0.34
N GLY A 191 -0.85 5.31 0.93
CA GLY A 191 -1.49 4.66 2.06
C GLY A 191 -2.99 4.85 2.12
N SER A 192 -3.67 3.78 2.50
CA SER A 192 -4.96 3.78 3.14
C SER A 192 -4.83 3.07 4.49
N SER A 193 -5.78 3.30 5.39
CA SER A 193 -5.62 2.98 6.82
C SER A 193 -5.25 1.53 7.18
N MET A 194 -5.58 0.54 6.36
CA MET A 194 -5.29 -0.87 6.65
C MET A 194 -3.94 -1.36 6.10
N GLU A 195 -3.45 -0.75 5.02
CA GLU A 195 -2.23 -1.17 4.33
C GLU A 195 -0.98 -0.53 4.92
N ASN A 196 -1.15 0.52 5.73
CA ASN A 196 -0.04 1.23 6.38
C ASN A 196 0.85 0.28 7.22
N GLN A 197 0.28 -0.76 7.81
CA GLN A 197 1.01 -1.78 8.58
C GLN A 197 1.92 -2.67 7.72
N ARG A 198 1.74 -2.67 6.39
CA ARG A 198 2.55 -3.42 5.44
C ARG A 198 3.59 -2.58 4.71
N ILE A 199 3.69 -1.30 5.05
CA ILE A 199 4.75 -0.40 4.61
C ILE A 199 5.69 -0.21 5.79
N ILE A 200 6.86 -0.86 5.72
CA ILE A 200 7.76 -1.01 6.86
C ILE A 200 9.12 -0.34 6.61
N ALA A 201 9.73 0.13 7.69
CA ALA A 201 11.08 0.64 7.65
C ALA A 201 12.08 -0.51 7.50
N GLY A 202 13.05 -0.31 6.62
CA GLY A 202 14.16 -1.24 6.45
C GLY A 202 15.26 -0.62 5.60
N LYS A 203 16.49 -1.05 5.86
CA LYS A 203 17.62 -0.62 5.06
C LYS A 203 17.54 -1.23 3.67
N MET A 204 17.58 -0.36 2.67
CA MET A 204 17.42 -0.75 1.28
C MET A 204 18.75 -1.15 0.63
N PRO A 205 18.76 -2.09 -0.34
CA PRO A 205 19.89 -2.24 -1.24
C PRO A 205 20.00 -1.00 -2.13
N PHE A 206 21.16 -0.78 -2.73
CA PHE A 206 21.30 0.29 -3.71
C PHE A 206 20.48 -0.05 -4.97
N LEU A 207 19.53 0.83 -5.32
CA LEU A 207 18.72 0.72 -6.51
C LEU A 207 19.21 1.68 -7.60
N ASN A 208 19.79 1.12 -8.66
CA ASN A 208 20.11 1.92 -9.84
C ASN A 208 18.82 2.25 -10.60
N ARG A 209 18.67 3.50 -11.06
CA ARG A 209 17.46 3.99 -11.71
C ARG A 209 17.21 3.45 -13.12
N SER A 210 18.14 2.74 -13.71
CA SER A 210 18.00 2.16 -15.06
C SER A 210 17.92 0.65 -15.03
N GLN A 211 18.84 -0.03 -14.38
CA GLN A 211 18.93 -1.49 -14.33
C GLN A 211 19.73 -1.94 -13.12
N GLY A 212 19.51 -3.15 -12.67
CA GLY A 212 20.24 -3.71 -11.55
C GLY A 212 19.87 -5.16 -11.27
N SER A 213 20.49 -5.69 -10.21
CA SER A 213 20.16 -7.00 -9.65
C SER A 213 20.21 -6.95 -8.14
N MET A 214 19.43 -7.81 -7.49
CA MET A 214 19.47 -8.01 -6.05
C MET A 214 19.09 -9.43 -5.69
N SER A 215 19.62 -9.90 -4.57
CA SER A 215 19.28 -11.19 -3.98
C SER A 215 18.70 -11.01 -2.59
N LEU A 216 17.73 -11.83 -2.25
CA LEU A 216 17.12 -11.94 -0.94
C LEU A 216 17.53 -13.26 -0.30
N PHE A 217 18.01 -13.20 0.92
CA PHE A 217 18.45 -14.37 1.69
C PHE A 217 17.60 -14.52 2.95
N TYR A 218 17.43 -15.75 3.37
CA TYR A 218 16.98 -16.13 4.70
C TYR A 218 18.08 -16.94 5.39
N GLU A 219 18.69 -16.40 6.43
CA GLU A 219 19.96 -16.93 6.97
C GLU A 219 21.03 -17.01 5.85
N ASP A 220 21.60 -18.17 5.61
CA ASP A 220 22.60 -18.39 4.55
C ASP A 220 21.99 -18.94 3.24
N PHE A 221 20.66 -18.99 3.13
CA PHE A 221 19.96 -19.54 1.97
C PHE A 221 19.38 -18.42 1.08
N GLU A 222 19.78 -18.38 -0.19
CA GLU A 222 19.21 -17.49 -1.19
C GLU A 222 17.77 -17.94 -1.51
N THR A 223 16.78 -17.12 -1.11
CA THR A 223 15.36 -17.41 -1.34
C THR A 223 14.89 -16.89 -2.69
N ASP A 224 15.49 -15.77 -3.14
CA ASP A 224 15.15 -15.16 -4.42
C ASP A 224 16.31 -14.32 -4.97
N ILE A 225 16.43 -14.31 -6.30
CA ILE A 225 17.30 -13.42 -7.05
C ILE A 225 16.51 -12.78 -8.18
N ILE A 226 16.65 -11.47 -8.33
CA ILE A 226 16.03 -10.73 -9.43
C ILE A 226 17.06 -9.90 -10.19
N THR A 227 16.76 -9.68 -11.45
CA THR A 227 17.27 -8.54 -12.23
C THR A 227 16.10 -7.64 -12.58
N TYR A 228 16.38 -6.38 -12.85
CA TYR A 228 15.40 -5.42 -13.34
C TYR A 228 16.04 -4.48 -14.34
N ASP A 229 15.26 -4.04 -15.30
CA ASP A 229 15.66 -3.07 -16.33
C ASP A 229 14.48 -2.15 -16.65
N LYS A 230 14.77 -0.86 -16.83
CA LYS A 230 13.80 0.14 -17.26
C LYS A 230 13.12 -0.23 -18.60
N ALA A 231 13.84 -0.92 -19.48
CA ALA A 231 13.29 -1.43 -20.74
C ALA A 231 12.23 -2.54 -20.56
N TRP A 232 12.06 -3.08 -19.35
CA TRP A 232 11.03 -4.09 -19.05
C TRP A 232 9.64 -3.50 -18.85
N HIS A 233 9.57 -2.19 -18.67
CA HIS A 233 8.29 -1.50 -18.64
C HIS A 233 7.58 -1.57 -19.99
N SER A 234 6.27 -1.46 -19.93
CA SER A 234 5.45 -1.39 -21.13
C SER A 234 5.92 -0.25 -22.05
N PRO A 235 6.22 -0.53 -23.33
CA PRO A 235 6.69 0.49 -24.29
C PRO A 235 5.62 1.55 -24.60
N TRP A 236 4.39 1.33 -24.18
CA TRP A 236 3.26 2.22 -24.38
C TRP A 236 3.11 3.28 -23.29
N LEU A 237 3.85 3.15 -22.18
CA LEU A 237 3.84 4.18 -21.14
C LEU A 237 4.46 5.48 -21.67
N THR A 238 3.86 6.61 -21.33
CA THR A 238 4.43 7.93 -21.67
C THR A 238 5.67 8.25 -20.84
N SER A 239 5.75 7.70 -19.63
CA SER A 239 6.91 7.75 -18.74
C SER A 239 6.92 6.49 -17.88
N THR A 240 8.09 5.95 -17.65
CA THR A 240 8.31 4.82 -16.72
C THR A 240 8.78 5.29 -15.35
N THR A 241 9.16 6.57 -15.22
CA THR A 241 9.55 7.18 -13.92
C THR A 241 8.33 7.25 -13.03
N GLY A 242 8.46 6.75 -11.81
CA GLY A 242 7.37 6.67 -10.84
C GLY A 242 6.45 5.46 -11.01
N VAL A 243 6.77 4.56 -11.94
CA VAL A 243 6.04 3.30 -12.15
C VAL A 243 6.91 2.14 -11.66
N SER A 244 6.35 1.25 -10.84
CA SER A 244 7.03 0.05 -10.39
C SER A 244 6.93 -1.10 -11.40
N LEU A 245 7.79 -2.09 -11.22
CA LEU A 245 7.63 -3.40 -11.83
C LEU A 245 7.00 -4.35 -10.82
N GLU A 246 5.90 -4.98 -11.20
CA GLU A 246 5.16 -5.98 -10.43
C GLU A 246 5.44 -7.38 -10.97
N ARG A 247 5.73 -8.32 -10.09
CA ARG A 247 6.02 -9.71 -10.46
C ARG A 247 4.73 -10.52 -10.64
N LYS A 248 4.71 -11.40 -11.62
CA LYS A 248 3.53 -12.23 -11.96
C LYS A 248 3.21 -13.32 -10.92
N GLY A 249 4.11 -13.59 -9.99
CA GLY A 249 3.88 -14.53 -8.89
C GLY A 249 5.15 -15.24 -8.41
N ALA A 250 5.02 -15.96 -7.30
CA ALA A 250 6.11 -16.62 -6.59
C ALA A 250 6.92 -17.62 -7.44
N GLN A 251 6.26 -18.30 -8.38
CA GLN A 251 6.89 -19.32 -9.22
C GLN A 251 7.58 -18.76 -10.46
N SER A 252 7.39 -17.48 -10.77
CA SER A 252 8.03 -16.84 -11.92
C SER A 252 9.51 -16.59 -11.63
N ASN A 253 10.37 -16.67 -12.66
CA ASN A 253 11.79 -16.38 -12.53
C ASN A 253 12.04 -14.88 -12.45
N GLY A 254 12.51 -14.37 -11.30
CA GLY A 254 12.73 -12.95 -11.06
C GLY A 254 13.76 -12.28 -11.95
N SER A 255 14.63 -13.06 -12.59
CA SER A 255 15.64 -12.55 -13.54
C SER A 255 15.18 -12.57 -15.00
N ASN A 256 13.89 -12.86 -15.25
CA ASN A 256 13.34 -12.88 -16.61
C ASN A 256 12.33 -11.74 -16.80
N GLN A 257 12.51 -10.93 -17.86
CA GLN A 257 11.59 -9.86 -18.24
C GLN A 257 10.12 -10.31 -18.29
N SER A 258 9.86 -11.51 -18.84
CA SER A 258 8.51 -12.06 -18.96
C SER A 258 7.79 -12.28 -17.63
N SER A 259 8.52 -12.26 -16.50
CA SER A 259 7.99 -12.40 -15.15
C SER A 259 7.47 -11.10 -14.56
N TRP A 260 7.71 -9.97 -15.21
CA TRP A 260 7.38 -8.64 -14.70
C TRP A 260 6.38 -7.92 -15.59
N LEU A 261 5.60 -7.04 -14.98
CA LEU A 261 4.69 -6.11 -15.63
C LEU A 261 4.86 -4.73 -15.02
N SER A 262 4.61 -3.68 -15.80
CA SER A 262 4.44 -2.35 -15.22
C SER A 262 3.23 -2.32 -14.32
N ALA A 263 3.35 -1.71 -13.15
CA ALA A 263 2.23 -1.55 -12.24
C ALA A 263 1.07 -0.84 -12.93
N ALA A 264 -0.13 -1.31 -12.64
CA ALA A 264 -1.37 -0.68 -13.04
C ALA A 264 -1.78 0.40 -12.04
N GLY A 265 -2.74 1.23 -12.42
CA GLY A 265 -3.36 2.19 -11.51
C GLY A 265 -3.25 3.64 -11.96
N PHE A 266 -4.42 4.31 -11.96
CA PHE A 266 -4.59 5.65 -12.51
C PHE A 266 -3.78 6.73 -11.79
N LYS A 267 -3.58 6.61 -10.48
CA LYS A 267 -3.02 7.72 -9.67
C LYS A 267 -1.62 7.48 -9.14
N THR A 268 -1.19 6.25 -9.07
CA THR A 268 -0.04 5.91 -8.22
C THR A 268 1.13 5.26 -8.94
N GLY A 269 0.90 4.49 -9.99
CA GLY A 269 1.95 3.76 -10.71
C GLY A 269 2.67 2.70 -9.86
N ALA A 270 2.17 2.37 -8.67
CA ALA A 270 2.72 1.38 -7.75
C ALA A 270 1.69 0.96 -6.70
N SER A 271 1.86 -0.22 -6.10
CA SER A 271 0.92 -0.82 -5.14
C SER A 271 1.56 -1.25 -3.80
N PRO A 272 2.42 -0.43 -3.16
CA PRO A 272 3.15 -0.85 -1.96
C PRO A 272 2.23 -1.30 -0.83
N GLY A 273 2.52 -2.49 -0.26
CA GLY A 273 1.76 -3.10 0.82
C GLY A 273 0.42 -3.70 0.39
N ARG A 274 0.17 -3.81 -0.91
CA ARG A 274 -1.07 -4.33 -1.51
C ARG A 274 -0.79 -5.44 -2.50
N GLU A 275 -1.82 -6.19 -2.86
CA GLU A 275 -1.71 -7.11 -3.99
C GLU A 275 -1.35 -6.34 -5.26
N ASN A 276 -0.48 -6.92 -6.07
CA ASN A 276 -0.08 -6.36 -7.35
C ASN A 276 -1.31 -6.05 -8.21
N MET A 277 -1.44 -4.81 -8.64
CA MET A 277 -2.61 -4.35 -9.41
C MET A 277 -2.64 -4.96 -10.80
N SER A 278 -1.48 -5.31 -11.36
CA SER A 278 -1.36 -6.05 -12.63
C SER A 278 -1.67 -7.55 -12.47
N PHE A 279 -1.95 -8.04 -11.25
CA PHE A 279 -2.12 -9.45 -10.92
C PHE A 279 -3.61 -9.86 -10.91
N GLY A 280 -4.36 -9.57 -11.97
CA GLY A 280 -5.70 -10.14 -12.14
C GLY A 280 -5.63 -11.67 -12.25
N LYS A 281 -6.60 -12.40 -11.65
CA LYS A 281 -6.81 -13.82 -11.95
C LYS A 281 -6.90 -13.97 -13.47
N GLU A 282 -6.26 -14.99 -14.04
CA GLU A 282 -6.57 -15.43 -15.41
C GLU A 282 -8.06 -15.78 -15.45
N GLN A 283 -8.88 -14.81 -15.79
CA GLN A 283 -10.26 -15.10 -16.11
C GLN A 283 -10.26 -15.61 -17.55
N SER A 284 -10.68 -16.86 -17.70
CA SER A 284 -11.07 -17.42 -18.98
C SER A 284 -11.97 -16.43 -19.71
N LEU A 285 -11.58 -16.03 -20.93
CA LEU A 285 -12.34 -15.34 -21.99
C LEU A 285 -13.74 -14.83 -21.55
N VAL A 286 -13.80 -13.94 -20.60
CA VAL A 286 -15.02 -13.17 -20.30
C VAL A 286 -14.92 -11.91 -21.14
N ASN A 287 -15.97 -11.60 -21.89
CA ASN A 287 -16.06 -10.40 -22.70
C ASN A 287 -15.65 -9.18 -21.87
N GLU A 288 -14.72 -8.40 -22.37
CA GLU A 288 -14.33 -7.11 -21.80
C GLU A 288 -15.60 -6.31 -21.57
N ALA A 289 -15.87 -5.97 -20.32
CA ALA A 289 -17.03 -5.17 -19.96
C ALA A 289 -16.56 -3.74 -19.63
N VAL A 290 -17.09 -2.79 -20.39
CA VAL A 290 -16.89 -1.36 -20.19
C VAL A 290 -18.25 -0.73 -19.91
N VAL A 291 -18.40 -0.18 -18.70
CA VAL A 291 -19.69 0.35 -18.22
C VAL A 291 -19.52 1.77 -17.69
N LEU A 292 -20.41 2.68 -18.09
CA LEU A 292 -20.51 4.02 -17.50
C LEU A 292 -21.57 4.03 -16.39
N ASN A 293 -21.22 4.61 -15.26
CA ASN A 293 -22.14 4.80 -14.14
C ASN A 293 -21.88 6.15 -13.43
N PRO A 294 -22.91 6.97 -13.24
CA PRO A 294 -24.27 6.88 -13.79
C PRO A 294 -24.29 7.15 -15.31
N PRO A 295 -25.35 6.79 -16.04
CA PRO A 295 -25.47 7.06 -17.48
C PRO A 295 -25.63 8.55 -17.80
N SER A 296 -26.18 9.34 -16.88
CA SER A 296 -26.19 10.81 -16.91
C SER A 296 -25.77 11.37 -15.54
N PHE A 297 -25.23 12.58 -15.54
CA PHE A 297 -24.78 13.22 -14.30
C PHE A 297 -24.79 14.75 -14.41
N THR A 298 -24.91 15.39 -13.25
CA THR A 298 -24.83 16.85 -13.12
C THR A 298 -23.39 17.24 -12.78
N PRO A 299 -22.71 18.04 -13.60
CA PRO A 299 -21.35 18.53 -13.31
C PRO A 299 -21.29 19.20 -11.94
N TYR A 300 -20.13 19.19 -11.29
CA TYR A 300 -19.80 19.75 -9.96
C TYR A 300 -20.28 18.95 -8.74
N ASN A 301 -21.38 18.21 -8.82
CA ASN A 301 -21.92 17.46 -7.69
C ASN A 301 -21.74 15.95 -7.83
N GLN A 302 -21.47 15.50 -9.05
CA GLN A 302 -21.33 14.09 -9.37
C GLN A 302 -20.15 13.85 -10.30
N LEU A 303 -19.65 12.63 -10.28
CA LEU A 303 -18.70 12.11 -11.25
C LEU A 303 -19.38 11.01 -12.04
N GLN A 304 -19.11 10.96 -13.33
CA GLN A 304 -19.43 9.78 -14.12
C GLN A 304 -18.18 8.92 -14.21
N CYS A 305 -18.29 7.66 -13.83
CA CYS A 305 -17.16 6.74 -13.82
C CYS A 305 -17.33 5.63 -14.87
N CYS A 306 -16.24 5.33 -15.55
CA CYS A 306 -16.11 4.21 -16.44
C CYS A 306 -15.43 3.07 -15.70
N THR A 307 -16.15 1.96 -15.50
CA THR A 307 -15.57 0.73 -14.99
C THR A 307 -15.13 -0.15 -16.14
N ILE A 308 -13.88 -0.56 -16.14
CA ILE A 308 -13.28 -1.46 -17.13
C ILE A 308 -12.88 -2.74 -16.42
N SER A 309 -13.55 -3.85 -16.74
CA SER A 309 -13.33 -5.15 -16.11
C SER A 309 -12.91 -6.20 -17.12
N SER A 310 -12.28 -7.27 -16.63
CA SER A 310 -11.89 -8.45 -17.43
C SER A 310 -10.89 -8.18 -18.54
N VAL A 311 -10.02 -7.20 -18.39
CA VAL A 311 -8.93 -6.94 -19.35
C VAL A 311 -7.76 -7.89 -19.17
N ASN A 312 -7.07 -8.18 -20.25
CA ASN A 312 -5.82 -8.93 -20.22
C ASN A 312 -4.74 -8.14 -19.47
N ARG A 313 -3.91 -8.83 -18.70
CA ARG A 313 -2.80 -8.23 -17.94
C ARG A 313 -1.90 -7.37 -18.82
N GLY A 314 -1.57 -6.18 -18.34
CA GLY A 314 -0.73 -5.24 -19.07
C GLY A 314 -1.43 -4.55 -20.24
N SER A 315 -2.76 -4.66 -20.33
CA SER A 315 -3.54 -3.85 -21.28
C SER A 315 -3.42 -2.38 -20.95
N ILE A 316 -3.47 -1.57 -22.00
CA ILE A 316 -3.38 -0.11 -21.89
C ILE A 316 -4.68 0.50 -22.37
N VAL A 317 -5.10 1.57 -21.68
CA VAL A 317 -6.28 2.33 -22.04
C VAL A 317 -5.91 3.76 -22.44
N ASN A 318 -6.59 4.24 -23.47
CA ASN A 318 -6.70 5.65 -23.81
C ASN A 318 -8.19 6.04 -23.75
N ILE A 319 -8.52 7.13 -23.07
CA ILE A 319 -9.89 7.62 -22.96
C ILE A 319 -9.94 9.08 -23.39
N ARG A 320 -10.80 9.35 -24.35
CA ARG A 320 -11.08 10.69 -24.84
C ARG A 320 -12.56 10.97 -24.76
N ILE A 321 -12.92 12.20 -24.51
CA ILE A 321 -14.31 12.67 -24.49
C ILE A 321 -14.50 13.58 -25.69
N PHE A 322 -15.55 13.32 -26.45
CA PHE A 322 -15.94 14.11 -27.62
C PHE A 322 -17.32 14.73 -27.39
N ASP A 323 -17.55 15.92 -27.95
CA ASP A 323 -18.89 16.51 -28.06
C ASP A 323 -19.71 15.83 -29.17
N SER A 324 -20.98 16.25 -29.32
CA SER A 324 -21.90 15.74 -30.35
C SER A 324 -21.47 16.09 -31.78
N LEU A 325 -20.55 17.05 -31.98
CA LEU A 325 -19.99 17.45 -33.26
C LEU A 325 -18.71 16.67 -33.59
N GLY A 326 -18.20 15.85 -32.68
CA GLY A 326 -16.98 15.09 -32.84
C GLY A 326 -15.70 15.85 -32.48
N ASN A 327 -15.79 16.99 -31.83
CA ASN A 327 -14.63 17.69 -31.30
C ASN A 327 -14.16 17.03 -30.00
N GLU A 328 -12.84 16.81 -29.87
CA GLU A 328 -12.25 16.32 -28.62
C GLU A 328 -12.31 17.44 -27.55
N VAL A 329 -13.06 17.21 -26.47
CA VAL A 329 -13.21 18.17 -25.37
C VAL A 329 -12.27 17.86 -24.21
N LYS A 330 -11.92 16.59 -24.01
CA LYS A 330 -10.94 16.18 -22.98
C LYS A 330 -10.21 14.89 -23.39
N TYR A 331 -8.90 14.87 -23.22
CA TYR A 331 -8.13 13.65 -23.19
C TYR A 331 -8.01 13.22 -21.72
N LEU A 332 -8.90 12.33 -21.29
CA LEU A 332 -9.06 11.97 -19.87
C LEU A 332 -7.91 11.09 -19.38
N VAL A 333 -7.53 10.08 -20.18
CA VAL A 333 -6.48 9.10 -19.84
C VAL A 333 -5.63 8.79 -21.06
N LYS A 334 -4.32 8.82 -20.88
CA LYS A 334 -3.35 8.54 -21.95
C LYS A 334 -2.38 7.43 -21.54
N ASN A 335 -2.39 6.34 -22.33
CA ASN A 335 -1.49 5.19 -22.16
C ASN A 335 -1.39 4.66 -20.71
N GLN A 336 -2.53 4.49 -20.07
CA GLN A 336 -2.65 3.96 -18.72
C GLN A 336 -2.62 2.42 -18.75
N VAL A 337 -1.78 1.80 -17.94
CA VAL A 337 -1.84 0.35 -17.72
C VAL A 337 -3.03 0.02 -16.84
N LEU A 338 -3.83 -0.96 -17.26
CA LEU A 338 -5.01 -1.42 -16.53
C LEU A 338 -4.70 -2.57 -15.60
N GLY A 339 -5.32 -2.54 -14.43
CA GLY A 339 -5.44 -3.67 -13.53
C GLY A 339 -6.58 -4.62 -13.91
N SER A 340 -7.02 -5.43 -12.96
CA SER A 340 -8.12 -6.37 -13.18
C SER A 340 -9.49 -5.72 -13.18
N ASN A 341 -9.62 -4.56 -12.55
CA ASN A 341 -10.87 -3.82 -12.43
C ASN A 341 -10.56 -2.35 -12.11
N ASP A 342 -10.52 -1.52 -13.13
CA ASP A 342 -10.22 -0.10 -13.01
C ASP A 342 -11.47 0.75 -13.14
N GLU A 343 -11.54 1.80 -12.33
CA GLU A 343 -12.58 2.82 -12.40
C GLU A 343 -11.94 4.17 -12.72
N ILE A 344 -12.40 4.79 -13.80
CA ILE A 344 -11.90 6.07 -14.31
C ILE A 344 -13.07 7.05 -14.39
N CYS A 345 -12.94 8.17 -13.68
CA CYS A 345 -14.04 9.11 -13.52
C CYS A 345 -13.78 10.44 -14.23
N TRP A 346 -14.86 11.04 -14.74
CA TRP A 346 -14.89 12.35 -15.38
C TRP A 346 -15.86 13.28 -14.65
N ASP A 347 -15.46 14.54 -14.47
CA ASP A 347 -16.17 15.59 -13.72
C ASP A 347 -17.00 16.53 -14.61
N GLY A 348 -17.17 16.22 -15.89
CA GLY A 348 -17.92 17.07 -16.83
C GLY A 348 -17.18 18.32 -17.30
N LYS A 349 -15.87 18.42 -17.04
CA LYS A 349 -15.07 19.55 -17.51
C LYS A 349 -14.24 19.17 -18.73
N GLN A 350 -13.97 20.17 -19.54
CA GLN A 350 -13.03 20.05 -20.66
C GLN A 350 -11.57 20.13 -20.20
N GLN A 351 -10.65 20.05 -21.15
CA GLN A 351 -9.24 20.33 -20.90
C GLN A 351 -9.09 21.72 -20.27
N TYR A 352 -8.17 21.87 -19.30
CA TYR A 352 -7.98 23.11 -18.53
C TYR A 352 -9.13 23.48 -17.58
N GLU A 353 -9.90 22.47 -17.12
CA GLU A 353 -10.89 22.61 -16.06
C GLU A 353 -12.08 23.57 -16.35
N VAL A 354 -12.31 23.89 -17.62
CA VAL A 354 -13.46 24.70 -18.01
C VAL A 354 -14.71 23.84 -18.09
N PRO A 355 -15.82 24.26 -17.48
CA PRO A 355 -17.09 23.53 -17.55
C PRO A 355 -17.61 23.35 -18.96
N LEU A 356 -18.23 22.21 -19.21
CA LEU A 356 -18.92 21.94 -20.45
C LEU A 356 -20.42 22.27 -20.33
N ALA A 357 -21.04 22.57 -21.47
CA ALA A 357 -22.48 22.78 -21.54
C ALA A 357 -23.25 21.47 -21.34
N GLN A 358 -24.49 21.58 -20.92
CA GLN A 358 -25.42 20.45 -20.91
C GLN A 358 -25.55 19.85 -22.31
N GLY A 359 -25.64 18.54 -22.39
CA GLY A 359 -25.70 17.85 -23.67
C GLY A 359 -25.13 16.45 -23.69
N HIS A 360 -24.99 15.93 -24.89
CA HIS A 360 -24.49 14.58 -25.09
C HIS A 360 -22.99 14.59 -25.43
N TYR A 361 -22.27 13.67 -24.79
CA TYR A 361 -20.85 13.48 -24.97
C TYR A 361 -20.55 12.01 -25.22
N ILE A 362 -19.48 11.73 -25.93
CA ILE A 362 -19.07 10.38 -26.29
C ILE A 362 -17.75 10.08 -25.59
N TRP A 363 -17.75 9.03 -24.77
CA TRP A 363 -16.55 8.40 -24.28
C TRP A 363 -15.98 7.51 -25.36
N TRP A 364 -14.83 7.85 -25.88
CA TRP A 364 -14.05 7.03 -26.79
C TRP A 364 -12.99 6.32 -25.97
N ILE A 365 -13.16 5.02 -25.77
CA ILE A 365 -12.29 4.18 -24.93
C ILE A 365 -11.56 3.21 -25.86
N GLU A 366 -10.26 3.33 -25.90
CA GLU A 366 -9.38 2.49 -26.70
C GLU A 366 -8.56 1.59 -25.77
N LEU A 367 -8.75 0.28 -25.87
CA LEU A 367 -7.98 -0.73 -25.17
C LEU A 367 -6.97 -1.34 -26.13
N LEU A 368 -5.72 -1.46 -25.66
CA LEU A 368 -4.64 -2.11 -26.37
C LEU A 368 -4.10 -3.22 -25.47
N ASN A 369 -4.24 -4.47 -25.86
CA ASN A 369 -3.72 -5.58 -25.07
C ASN A 369 -2.22 -5.79 -25.28
N ALA A 370 -1.59 -6.64 -24.46
CA ALA A 370 -0.15 -6.95 -24.52
C ALA A 370 0.29 -7.55 -25.89
N ASN A 371 -0.65 -8.10 -26.66
CA ASN A 371 -0.41 -8.66 -28.01
C ASN A 371 -0.60 -7.64 -29.14
N GLY A 372 -0.88 -6.36 -28.79
CA GLY A 372 -1.12 -5.31 -29.76
C GLY A 372 -2.52 -5.29 -30.38
N VAL A 373 -3.45 -6.11 -29.87
CA VAL A 373 -4.86 -6.10 -30.34
C VAL A 373 -5.55 -4.86 -29.75
N ARG A 374 -6.18 -4.10 -30.63
CA ARG A 374 -6.88 -2.85 -30.33
C ARG A 374 -8.39 -3.07 -30.32
N THR A 375 -9.05 -2.74 -29.21
CA THR A 375 -10.51 -2.73 -29.07
C THR A 375 -10.99 -1.31 -28.79
N ILE A 376 -12.08 -0.86 -29.40
CA ILE A 376 -12.64 0.47 -29.20
C ILE A 376 -14.08 0.37 -28.72
N PHE A 377 -14.36 1.03 -27.60
CA PHE A 377 -15.71 1.24 -27.10
C PHE A 377 -16.12 2.70 -27.28
N ARG A 378 -17.40 2.90 -27.60
CA ARG A 378 -18.00 4.24 -27.71
C ARG A 378 -19.25 4.23 -26.85
N LEU A 379 -19.22 4.99 -25.77
CA LEU A 379 -20.33 5.04 -24.81
C LEU A 379 -20.89 6.45 -24.76
N LEU A 380 -22.20 6.54 -24.74
CA LEU A 380 -22.91 7.83 -24.64
C LEU A 380 -22.99 8.27 -23.18
N SER A 381 -22.70 9.51 -22.93
CA SER A 381 -22.85 10.23 -21.67
C SER A 381 -23.79 11.41 -21.86
N THR A 382 -24.58 11.75 -20.85
CA THR A 382 -25.40 12.95 -20.83
C THR A 382 -25.00 13.80 -19.62
N LEU A 383 -24.66 15.07 -19.89
CA LEU A 383 -24.54 16.11 -18.87
C LEU A 383 -25.89 16.82 -18.74
N ASP A 384 -26.47 16.78 -17.55
CA ASP A 384 -27.75 17.39 -17.17
C ASP A 384 -27.59 18.79 -16.56
#